data_85f01b2a55a05721731f4b7db328d677
#
_entry.id   85f01b2a55a05721731f4b7db328d677
#
_cell.length_a   1.000
_cell.length_b   1.000
_cell.length_c   1.000
_cell.angle_alpha   90.00
_cell.angle_beta   90.00
_cell.angle_gamma   90.00
#
_symmetry.space_group_name_H-M   'P 1'
#
loop_
_entity.id
_entity.type
_entity.pdbx_description
1 polymer ?
#
loop_
_entity_poly.entity_id
_entity_poly.type
_entity_poly.pdbx_seq_one_letter_code
_entity_poly.pdbx_strand_id
1 'polypeptide(L)'
;AASDVYKRQARILHVCRTFRRIFGNFLTGQCTEAVILGILMCITFSIFKLPYGSLVGVLTAVCAIIPYVGAFISSAVSIFLTLLVDPSLVIRCLIVYSVTQFVENQFIYPRVVGGSVGLPPLYTLIAAMIGGKLFGIIGIIFFIPLAAVAVELVKADAAKRLHCNENILHNRRYL
;
A
#
# COMPACT_ATOMS: atom_id res chain seq x y z
N ALA A 1 -19.39 -15.77 -33.76
CA ALA A 1 -18.98 -14.35 -33.69
C ALA A 1 -19.70 -13.61 -32.54
N ALA A 2 -21.04 -13.66 -32.39
CA ALA A 2 -21.76 -12.95 -31.32
C ALA A 2 -21.42 -13.45 -29.91
N SER A 3 -21.26 -14.76 -29.73
CA SER A 3 -20.88 -15.39 -28.44
C SER A 3 -19.48 -14.97 -27.95
N ASP A 4 -18.53 -14.74 -28.85
CA ASP A 4 -17.18 -14.32 -28.49
C ASP A 4 -17.11 -12.84 -28.11
N VAL A 5 -17.90 -11.99 -28.76
CA VAL A 5 -18.04 -10.57 -28.40
C VAL A 5 -18.65 -10.43 -27.01
N TYR A 6 -19.71 -11.20 -26.71
CA TYR A 6 -20.35 -11.19 -25.40
C TYR A 6 -19.42 -11.67 -24.26
N LYS A 7 -18.64 -12.73 -24.50
CA LYS A 7 -17.63 -13.22 -23.54
C LYS A 7 -16.50 -12.21 -23.32
N ARG A 8 -16.07 -11.49 -24.34
CA ARG A 8 -15.08 -10.41 -24.21
C ARG A 8 -15.63 -9.23 -23.40
N GLN A 9 -16.85 -8.80 -23.67
CA GLN A 9 -17.49 -7.73 -22.92
C GLN A 9 -17.65 -8.09 -21.42
N ALA A 10 -18.11 -9.30 -21.11
CA ALA A 10 -18.22 -9.79 -19.74
C ALA A 10 -16.87 -9.82 -19.02
N ARG A 11 -15.79 -10.20 -19.71
CA ARG A 11 -14.43 -10.21 -19.15
C ARG A 11 -13.92 -8.80 -18.88
N ILE A 12 -14.12 -7.87 -19.80
CA ILE A 12 -13.72 -6.46 -19.64
C ILE A 12 -14.47 -5.83 -18.46
N LEU A 13 -15.77 -6.03 -18.37
CA LEU A 13 -16.58 -5.53 -17.27
C LEU A 13 -16.15 -6.12 -15.92
N HIS A 14 -15.77 -7.39 -15.88
CA HIS A 14 -15.25 -8.03 -14.67
C HIS A 14 -13.93 -7.38 -14.25
N VAL A 15 -12.99 -7.18 -15.17
CA VAL A 15 -11.70 -6.51 -14.89
C VAL A 15 -11.92 -5.08 -14.38
N CYS A 16 -12.79 -4.31 -15.04
CA CYS A 16 -13.10 -2.94 -14.61
C CYS A 16 -13.72 -2.88 -13.20
N ARG A 17 -14.63 -3.80 -12.87
CA ARG A 17 -15.23 -3.89 -11.53
C ARG A 17 -14.18 -4.26 -10.48
N THR A 18 -13.33 -5.23 -10.78
CA THR A 18 -12.25 -5.67 -9.90
C THR A 18 -11.25 -4.53 -9.67
N PHE A 19 -10.85 -3.82 -10.72
CA PHE A 19 -9.99 -2.65 -10.61
C PHE A 19 -10.60 -1.56 -9.73
N ARG A 20 -11.85 -1.17 -9.98
CA ARG A 20 -12.55 -0.15 -9.19
C ARG A 20 -12.64 -0.54 -7.71
N ARG A 21 -12.92 -1.80 -7.41
CA ARG A 21 -12.98 -2.32 -6.03
C ARG A 21 -11.63 -2.26 -5.35
N ILE A 22 -10.58 -2.80 -5.99
CA ILE A 22 -9.22 -2.82 -5.42
C ILE A 22 -8.68 -1.41 -5.26
N PHE A 23 -8.86 -0.56 -6.26
CA PHE A 23 -8.41 0.83 -6.21
C PHE A 23 -9.11 1.62 -5.10
N GLY A 24 -10.43 1.47 -4.96
CA GLY A 24 -11.18 2.10 -3.88
C GLY A 24 -10.73 1.62 -2.49
N ASN A 25 -10.58 0.32 -2.31
CA ASN A 25 -10.10 -0.25 -1.06
C ASN A 25 -8.67 0.20 -0.73
N PHE A 26 -7.79 0.25 -1.73
CA PHE A 26 -6.42 0.75 -1.57
C PHE A 26 -6.40 2.21 -1.11
N LEU A 27 -7.14 3.10 -1.80
CA LEU A 27 -7.20 4.51 -1.42
C LEU A 27 -7.77 4.70 -0.01
N THR A 28 -8.85 4.00 0.32
CA THR A 28 -9.43 4.07 1.66
C THR A 28 -8.44 3.58 2.72
N GLY A 29 -7.77 2.45 2.46
CA GLY A 29 -6.72 1.93 3.34
C GLY A 29 -5.57 2.92 3.52
N GLN A 30 -5.09 3.51 2.43
CA GLN A 30 -3.99 4.48 2.43
C GLN A 30 -4.36 5.77 3.18
N CYS A 31 -5.57 6.29 2.96
CA CYS A 31 -6.04 7.47 3.71
C CYS A 31 -6.20 7.16 5.21
N THR A 32 -6.71 5.99 5.55
CA THR A 32 -6.85 5.57 6.95
C THR A 32 -5.50 5.42 7.63
N GLU A 33 -4.56 4.77 6.97
CA GLU A 33 -3.17 4.61 7.43
C GLU A 33 -2.50 5.98 7.63
N ALA A 34 -2.63 6.89 6.66
CA ALA A 34 -2.07 8.23 6.72
C ALA A 34 -2.54 9.01 7.97
N VAL A 35 -3.84 8.94 8.29
CA VAL A 35 -4.40 9.57 9.49
C VAL A 35 -3.85 8.94 10.77
N ILE A 36 -3.82 7.61 10.84
CA ILE A 36 -3.30 6.88 12.01
C ILE A 36 -1.82 7.22 12.23
N LEU A 37 -1.01 7.19 11.17
CA LEU A 37 0.43 7.49 11.24
C LEU A 37 0.68 8.95 11.65
N GLY A 38 -0.10 9.89 11.12
CA GLY A 38 0.00 11.29 11.51
C GLY A 38 -0.31 11.53 12.98
N ILE A 39 -1.35 10.90 13.51
CA ILE A 39 -1.70 10.96 14.93
C ILE A 39 -0.59 10.31 15.77
N LEU A 40 -0.10 9.15 15.36
CA LEU A 40 0.96 8.44 16.06
C LEU A 40 2.25 9.27 16.12
N MET A 41 2.64 9.90 15.02
CA MET A 41 3.80 10.81 14.97
C MET A 41 3.60 12.02 15.89
N CYS A 42 2.43 12.63 15.88
CA CYS A 42 2.11 13.76 16.77
C CYS A 42 2.26 13.36 18.25
N ILE A 43 1.74 12.19 18.63
CA ILE A 43 1.81 11.67 19.99
C ILE A 43 3.25 11.35 20.39
N THR A 44 3.98 10.61 19.56
CA THR A 44 5.36 10.20 19.88
C THR A 44 6.30 11.39 19.99
N PHE A 45 6.22 12.36 19.08
CA PHE A 45 7.00 13.58 19.14
C PHE A 45 6.68 14.40 20.41
N SER A 46 5.42 14.45 20.80
CA SER A 46 4.99 15.16 22.03
C SER A 46 5.51 14.47 23.29
N ILE A 47 5.43 13.14 23.38
CA ILE A 47 5.95 12.35 24.52
C ILE A 47 7.46 12.54 24.68
N PHE A 48 8.20 12.50 23.58
CA PHE A 48 9.66 12.64 23.59
C PHE A 48 10.14 14.09 23.58
N LYS A 49 9.20 15.06 23.73
CA LYS A 49 9.48 16.50 23.75
C LYS A 49 10.31 16.98 22.56
N LEU A 50 10.01 16.45 21.39
CA LEU A 50 10.60 16.88 20.13
C LEU A 50 9.88 18.11 19.59
N PRO A 51 10.59 19.04 18.92
CA PRO A 51 9.98 20.25 18.39
C PRO A 51 9.00 19.91 17.25
N TYR A 52 8.01 20.79 17.08
CA TYR A 52 7.05 20.75 15.97
C TYR A 52 6.25 19.44 15.82
N GLY A 53 5.94 18.71 16.93
CA GLY A 53 5.25 17.44 16.87
C GLY A 53 3.95 17.43 16.06
N SER A 54 3.12 18.46 16.19
CA SER A 54 1.88 18.61 15.42
C SER A 54 2.15 18.81 13.92
N LEU A 55 3.14 19.66 13.59
CA LEU A 55 3.52 19.90 12.20
C LEU A 55 4.09 18.66 11.54
N VAL A 56 4.97 17.93 12.25
CA VAL A 56 5.52 16.65 11.77
C VAL A 56 4.43 15.61 11.60
N GLY A 57 3.46 15.53 12.52
CA GLY A 57 2.32 14.63 12.40
C GLY A 57 1.48 14.89 11.15
N VAL A 58 1.10 16.17 10.92
CA VAL A 58 0.33 16.55 9.73
C VAL A 58 1.13 16.33 8.44
N LEU A 59 2.42 16.73 8.44
CA LEU A 59 3.30 16.50 7.30
C LEU A 59 3.43 15.02 6.96
N THR A 60 3.62 14.18 7.99
CA THR A 60 3.73 12.73 7.79
C THR A 60 2.43 12.15 7.25
N ALA A 61 1.27 12.57 7.76
CA ALA A 61 -0.03 12.16 7.23
C ALA A 61 -0.20 12.51 5.75
N VAL A 62 0.14 13.72 5.35
CA VAL A 62 0.04 14.15 3.94
C VAL A 62 1.02 13.37 3.06
N CYS A 63 2.26 13.21 3.51
CA CYS A 63 3.27 12.47 2.75
C CYS A 63 2.96 10.97 2.66
N ALA A 64 2.36 10.37 3.69
CA ALA A 64 2.02 8.95 3.74
C ALA A 64 1.03 8.51 2.64
N ILE A 65 0.31 9.44 2.01
CA ILE A 65 -0.51 9.14 0.82
C ILE A 65 0.33 8.51 -0.30
N ILE A 66 1.62 8.81 -0.35
CA ILE A 66 2.56 8.24 -1.33
C ILE A 66 3.35 7.12 -0.65
N PRO A 67 3.00 5.84 -0.88
CA PRO A 67 3.66 4.72 -0.23
C PRO A 67 5.18 4.75 -0.39
N TYR A 68 5.91 4.43 0.66
CA TYR A 68 7.37 4.42 0.77
C TYR A 68 8.03 5.80 0.65
N VAL A 69 7.74 6.57 -0.40
CA VAL A 69 8.34 7.89 -0.65
C VAL A 69 7.98 8.88 0.43
N GLY A 70 6.73 8.83 0.91
CA GLY A 70 6.22 9.72 1.94
C GLY A 70 7.01 9.66 3.25
N ALA A 71 7.37 8.46 3.68
CA ALA A 71 8.18 8.24 4.89
C ALA A 71 9.56 8.88 4.78
N PHE A 72 10.23 8.78 3.62
CA PHE A 72 11.53 9.42 3.40
C PHE A 72 11.44 10.94 3.40
N ILE A 73 10.45 11.52 2.71
CA ILE A 73 10.27 12.98 2.66
C ILE A 73 9.97 13.51 4.06
N SER A 74 8.99 12.93 4.76
CA SER A 74 8.61 13.42 6.08
C SER A 74 9.71 13.22 7.13
N SER A 75 10.52 12.14 7.05
CA SER A 75 11.66 11.97 7.92
C SER A 75 12.74 13.02 7.69
N ALA A 76 13.09 13.28 6.43
CA ALA A 76 14.09 14.29 6.08
C ALA A 76 13.67 15.68 6.58
N VAL A 77 12.41 16.07 6.36
CA VAL A 77 11.89 17.36 6.83
C VAL A 77 11.83 17.41 8.36
N SER A 78 11.44 16.33 9.04
CA SER A 78 11.39 16.27 10.50
C SER A 78 12.78 16.42 11.13
N ILE A 79 13.78 15.77 10.57
CA ILE A 79 15.17 15.90 10.99
C ILE A 79 15.67 17.32 10.75
N PHE A 80 15.40 17.89 9.59
CA PHE A 80 15.78 19.26 9.25
C PHE A 80 15.15 20.28 10.20
N LEU A 81 13.86 20.17 10.49
CA LEU A 81 13.17 21.05 11.43
C LEU A 81 13.74 20.93 12.86
N THR A 82 14.06 19.72 13.28
CA THR A 82 14.69 19.49 14.59
C THR A 82 16.08 20.08 14.65
N LEU A 83 16.87 19.95 13.58
CA LEU A 83 18.23 20.52 13.48
C LEU A 83 18.24 22.05 13.60
N LEU A 84 17.21 22.71 13.05
CA LEU A 84 17.09 24.16 13.13
C LEU A 84 16.79 24.68 14.56
N VAL A 85 16.14 23.84 15.38
CA VAL A 85 15.79 24.22 16.77
C VAL A 85 16.91 23.86 17.75
N ASP A 86 17.33 22.61 17.71
CA ASP A 86 18.38 22.10 18.58
C ASP A 86 19.08 20.89 17.96
N PRO A 87 20.34 21.04 17.53
CA PRO A 87 21.12 19.95 16.96
C PRO A 87 21.29 18.74 17.88
N SER A 88 21.24 18.93 19.20
CA SER A 88 21.37 17.84 20.18
C SER A 88 20.18 16.86 20.14
N LEU A 89 19.03 17.31 19.68
CA LEU A 89 17.81 16.52 19.58
C LEU A 89 17.71 15.68 18.31
N VAL A 90 18.61 15.89 17.33
CA VAL A 90 18.55 15.21 16.02
C VAL A 90 18.64 13.70 16.16
N ILE A 91 19.55 13.20 16.98
CA ILE A 91 19.69 11.75 17.21
C ILE A 91 18.44 11.18 17.85
N ARG A 92 17.85 11.89 18.83
CA ARG A 92 16.58 11.50 19.45
C ARG A 92 15.44 11.49 18.41
N CYS A 93 15.35 12.51 17.59
CA CYS A 93 14.38 12.60 16.51
C CYS A 93 14.49 11.41 15.55
N LEU A 94 15.71 11.08 15.11
CA LEU A 94 15.98 9.96 14.22
C LEU A 94 15.53 8.63 14.82
N ILE A 95 15.85 8.40 16.10
CA ILE A 95 15.47 7.16 16.80
C ILE A 95 13.95 7.08 16.94
N VAL A 96 13.30 8.14 17.44
CA VAL A 96 11.84 8.16 17.64
C VAL A 96 11.11 7.98 16.32
N TYR A 97 11.53 8.68 15.28
CA TYR A 97 10.94 8.55 13.94
C TYR A 97 11.09 7.13 13.40
N SER A 98 12.30 6.56 13.47
CA SER A 98 12.58 5.21 12.97
C SER A 98 11.80 4.13 13.72
N VAL A 99 11.70 4.23 15.05
CA VAL A 99 10.92 3.30 15.86
C VAL A 99 9.43 3.40 15.52
N THR A 100 8.91 4.62 15.36
CA THR A 100 7.50 4.83 14.99
C THR A 100 7.21 4.24 13.61
N GLN A 101 8.10 4.46 12.63
CA GLN A 101 7.98 3.85 11.29
C GLN A 101 8.09 2.32 11.35
N PHE A 102 8.97 1.78 12.19
CA PHE A 102 9.06 0.34 12.37
C PHE A 102 7.75 -0.25 12.90
N VAL A 103 7.17 0.37 13.94
CA VAL A 103 5.87 -0.05 14.49
C VAL A 103 4.76 0.05 13.44
N GLU A 104 4.75 1.12 12.68
CA GLU A 104 3.79 1.31 11.58
C GLU A 104 3.91 0.19 10.54
N ASN A 105 5.10 -0.05 10.00
CA ASN A 105 5.34 -1.04 8.94
C ASN A 105 5.06 -2.49 9.39
N GLN A 106 5.30 -2.81 10.67
CA GLN A 106 5.12 -4.18 11.16
C GLN A 106 3.70 -4.47 11.67
N PHE A 107 3.03 -3.47 12.21
CA PHE A 107 1.76 -3.70 12.90
C PHE A 107 0.57 -2.97 12.26
N ILE A 108 0.73 -1.73 11.83
CA ILE A 108 -0.37 -0.89 11.33
C ILE A 108 -0.60 -1.15 9.84
N TYR A 109 0.42 -1.01 9.03
CA TYR A 109 0.34 -1.14 7.57
C TYR A 109 -0.26 -2.50 7.13
N PRO A 110 0.17 -3.66 7.65
CA PRO A 110 -0.40 -4.94 7.24
C PRO A 110 -1.89 -5.09 7.57
N ARG A 111 -2.35 -4.45 8.65
CA ARG A 111 -3.75 -4.53 9.09
C ARG A 111 -4.65 -3.56 8.34
N VAL A 112 -4.15 -2.38 8.00
CA VAL A 112 -4.94 -1.29 7.41
C VAL A 112 -4.91 -1.36 5.89
N VAL A 113 -3.74 -1.46 5.30
CA VAL A 113 -3.54 -1.44 3.84
C VAL A 113 -3.37 -2.85 3.26
N GLY A 114 -2.60 -3.71 3.93
CA GLY A 114 -2.27 -5.05 3.44
C GLY A 114 -3.49 -5.94 3.19
N GLY A 115 -4.50 -5.85 4.06
CA GLY A 115 -5.78 -6.55 3.90
C GLY A 115 -6.62 -6.04 2.72
N SER A 116 -6.45 -4.78 2.33
CA SER A 116 -7.23 -4.12 1.29
C SER A 116 -6.76 -4.44 -0.13
N VAL A 117 -5.48 -4.74 -0.31
CA VAL A 117 -4.85 -4.99 -1.62
C VAL A 117 -4.59 -6.47 -1.88
N GLY A 118 -4.47 -7.29 -0.81
CA GLY A 118 -4.24 -8.73 -0.91
C GLY A 118 -2.91 -9.13 -1.55
N LEU A 119 -1.96 -8.18 -1.64
CA LEU A 119 -0.62 -8.41 -2.19
C LEU A 119 0.41 -8.62 -1.07
N PRO A 120 1.36 -9.56 -1.24
CA PRO A 120 2.56 -9.60 -0.42
C PRO A 120 3.36 -8.29 -0.55
N PRO A 121 4.02 -7.82 0.54
CA PRO A 121 4.75 -6.55 0.55
C PRO A 121 5.79 -6.40 -0.56
N LEU A 122 6.43 -7.50 -0.95
CA LEU A 122 7.43 -7.52 -2.02
C LEU A 122 6.83 -7.08 -3.38
N TYR A 123 5.64 -7.57 -3.73
CA TYR A 123 4.97 -7.19 -4.98
C TYR A 123 4.53 -5.72 -4.97
N THR A 124 4.10 -5.23 -3.80
CA THR A 124 3.75 -3.81 -3.62
C THR A 124 4.97 -2.93 -3.84
N LEU A 125 6.14 -3.30 -3.29
CA LEU A 125 7.39 -2.57 -3.49
C LEU A 125 7.82 -2.57 -4.96
N ILE A 126 7.79 -3.72 -5.64
CA ILE A 126 8.15 -3.82 -7.06
C ILE A 126 7.20 -2.96 -7.91
N ALA A 127 5.89 -3.02 -7.65
CA ALA A 127 4.91 -2.20 -8.37
C ALA A 127 5.17 -0.70 -8.14
N ALA A 128 5.48 -0.28 -6.91
CA ALA A 128 5.83 1.09 -6.59
C ALA A 128 7.10 1.55 -7.32
N MET A 129 8.14 0.71 -7.37
CA MET A 129 9.39 1.04 -8.08
C MET A 129 9.19 1.18 -9.59
N ILE A 130 8.45 0.26 -10.21
CA ILE A 130 8.14 0.31 -11.65
C ILE A 130 7.28 1.53 -11.95
N GLY A 131 6.20 1.73 -11.18
CA GLY A 131 5.29 2.86 -11.34
C GLY A 131 6.01 4.20 -11.16
N GLY A 132 6.85 4.29 -10.13
CA GLY A 132 7.65 5.49 -9.83
C GLY A 132 8.63 5.83 -10.95
N LYS A 133 9.28 4.83 -11.55
CA LYS A 133 10.21 5.03 -12.67
C LYS A 133 9.51 5.45 -13.96
N LEU A 134 8.30 4.97 -14.22
CA LEU A 134 7.56 5.24 -15.45
C LEU A 134 6.78 6.56 -15.40
N PHE A 135 6.10 6.85 -14.31
CA PHE A 135 5.15 7.95 -14.20
C PHE A 135 5.31 8.78 -12.90
N GLY A 136 6.42 8.61 -12.18
CA GLY A 136 6.65 9.32 -10.92
C GLY A 136 5.62 8.96 -9.83
N ILE A 137 5.23 9.96 -9.04
CA ILE A 137 4.31 9.79 -7.90
C ILE A 137 2.95 9.21 -8.33
N ILE A 138 2.42 9.68 -9.45
CA ILE A 138 1.15 9.17 -10.01
C ILE A 138 1.28 7.68 -10.35
N GLY A 139 2.44 7.28 -10.91
CA GLY A 139 2.73 5.88 -11.19
C GLY A 139 2.72 5.01 -9.94
N ILE A 140 3.31 5.45 -8.83
CA ILE A 140 3.30 4.69 -7.58
C ILE A 140 1.86 4.39 -7.13
N ILE A 141 0.99 5.40 -7.13
CA ILE A 141 -0.39 5.29 -6.66
C ILE A 141 -1.22 4.35 -7.55
N PHE A 142 -1.01 4.38 -8.88
CA PHE A 142 -1.80 3.57 -9.81
C PHE A 142 -1.25 2.17 -10.04
N PHE A 143 0.08 1.98 -10.03
CA PHE A 143 0.69 0.68 -10.31
C PHE A 143 0.47 -0.34 -9.20
N ILE A 144 0.36 0.08 -7.94
CA ILE A 144 0.09 -0.83 -6.82
C ILE A 144 -1.28 -1.52 -7.00
N PRO A 145 -2.41 -0.81 -7.18
CA PRO A 145 -3.69 -1.45 -7.47
C PRO A 145 -3.71 -2.23 -8.78
N LEU A 146 -2.99 -1.76 -9.81
CA LEU A 146 -2.90 -2.46 -11.09
C LEU A 146 -2.22 -3.83 -10.94
N ALA A 147 -1.12 -3.89 -10.19
CA ALA A 147 -0.45 -5.14 -9.86
C ALA A 147 -1.35 -6.08 -9.04
N ALA A 148 -2.14 -5.53 -8.11
CA ALA A 148 -3.10 -6.30 -7.32
C ALA A 148 -4.18 -6.93 -8.20
N VAL A 149 -4.72 -6.19 -9.16
CA VAL A 149 -5.68 -6.73 -10.15
C VAL A 149 -5.06 -7.83 -10.98
N ALA A 150 -3.82 -7.64 -11.46
CA ALA A 150 -3.13 -8.65 -12.24
C ALA A 150 -2.96 -9.97 -11.46
N VAL A 151 -2.52 -9.87 -10.20
CA VAL A 151 -2.36 -11.04 -9.32
C VAL A 151 -3.70 -11.70 -8.99
N GLU A 152 -4.76 -10.93 -8.73
CA GLU A 152 -6.10 -11.49 -8.49
C GLU A 152 -6.63 -12.24 -9.70
N LEU A 153 -6.46 -11.70 -10.91
CA LEU A 153 -6.87 -12.35 -12.15
C LEU A 153 -6.10 -13.66 -12.41
N VAL A 154 -4.78 -13.65 -12.17
CA VAL A 154 -3.95 -14.87 -12.28
C VAL A 154 -4.37 -15.92 -11.27
N LYS A 155 -4.62 -15.53 -10.01
CA LYS A 155 -5.13 -16.47 -8.98
C LYS A 155 -6.49 -17.04 -9.36
N ALA A 156 -7.39 -16.23 -9.89
CA ALA A 156 -8.72 -16.68 -10.32
C ALA A 156 -8.64 -17.67 -11.50
N ASP A 157 -7.76 -17.45 -12.46
CA ASP A 157 -7.54 -18.39 -13.58
C ASP A 157 -6.86 -19.69 -13.11
N ALA A 158 -5.89 -19.61 -12.19
CA ALA A 158 -5.26 -20.78 -11.62
C ALA A 158 -6.25 -21.66 -10.81
N ALA A 159 -7.10 -21.04 -10.00
CA ALA A 159 -8.13 -21.73 -9.24
C ALA A 159 -9.14 -22.45 -10.17
N LYS A 160 -9.57 -21.83 -11.26
CA LYS A 160 -10.44 -22.47 -12.26
C LYS A 160 -9.81 -23.69 -12.91
N ARG A 161 -8.52 -23.64 -13.23
CA ARG A 161 -7.78 -24.76 -13.81
C ARG A 161 -7.64 -25.93 -12.82
N LEU A 162 -7.40 -25.66 -11.55
CA LEU A 162 -7.32 -26.67 -10.51
C LEU A 162 -8.65 -27.40 -10.30
N HIS A 163 -9.77 -26.66 -10.18
CA HIS A 163 -11.11 -27.26 -10.08
C HIS A 163 -11.50 -28.07 -11.30
N CYS A 164 -11.10 -27.64 -12.52
CA CYS A 164 -11.34 -28.41 -13.72
C CYS A 164 -10.57 -29.74 -13.71
N ASN A 165 -9.34 -29.73 -13.20
CA ASN A 165 -8.49 -30.92 -13.12
C ASN A 165 -8.97 -31.91 -12.04
N GLU A 166 -9.41 -31.42 -10.88
CA GLU A 166 -10.00 -32.25 -9.81
C GLU A 166 -11.27 -32.97 -10.27
N ASN A 167 -12.15 -32.28 -11.02
CA ASN A 167 -13.36 -32.88 -11.55
C ASN A 167 -13.05 -34.00 -12.60
N ILE A 168 -11.99 -33.83 -13.41
CA ILE A 168 -11.55 -34.84 -14.37
C ILE A 168 -10.99 -36.08 -13.63
N LEU A 169 -10.20 -35.89 -12.58
CA LEU A 169 -9.62 -36.97 -11.78
C LEU A 169 -10.69 -37.70 -10.99
N HIS A 170 -11.69 -37.00 -10.44
CA HIS A 170 -12.81 -37.60 -9.73
C HIS A 170 -13.66 -38.48 -10.66
N ASN A 171 -13.92 -38.01 -11.89
CA ASN A 171 -14.72 -38.77 -12.87
C ASN A 171 -13.99 -39.99 -13.41
N ARG A 172 -12.63 -39.98 -13.43
CA ARG A 172 -11.81 -41.19 -13.79
C ARG A 172 -11.79 -42.27 -12.71
N ARG A 173 -12.14 -41.96 -11.48
CA ARG A 173 -12.13 -42.90 -10.37
C ARG A 173 -13.42 -43.74 -10.30
N TYR A 174 -14.45 -43.38 -11.04
CA TYR A 174 -15.74 -44.06 -11.10
C TYR A 174 -15.98 -44.81 -12.44
N LEU A 175 -15.01 -44.87 -13.35
CA LEU A 175 -14.95 -45.70 -14.55
C LEU A 175 -13.95 -46.82 -14.39
#